data_2e109fbf282b87d2c2421aa6e3614688
#
_entry.id   2e109fbf282b87d2c2421aa6e3614688
#
_cell.length_a   1.000
_cell.length_b   1.000
_cell.length_c   1.000
_cell.angle_alpha   90.00
_cell.angle_beta   90.00
_cell.angle_gamma   90.00
#
_symmetry.space_group_name_H-M   'P 1'
#
loop_
_entity.id
_entity.type
_entity.pdbx_description
1 polymer ?
#
loop_
_entity_poly.entity_id
_entity_poly.type
_entity_poly.pdbx_seq_one_letter_code
_entity_poly.pdbx_strand_id
1 'polypeptide(L)'
;WREPCTISILGDSISSYQASFWRMLKRALRGCPVRFCDHSISGQTSGELFITMYPSIFQSHADLAHLMIGTNDCRRTVDAPHALHTGLEEFEKNVRFLLASLQSGGTRSVVSSIPPVDQQKIDAVFPEYRLEYFEPDRQAFNGVLRRAAEDFGAVFNDMEPVYAAFSPAELTIEDGVHLNGHAHGLLAARVWALFQSIRTEQTAG
;
A
#
# COMPACT_ATOMS: atom_id res chain seq x y z
N TRP A 1 -9.32 -7.96 -20.08
CA TRP A 1 -10.26 -7.07 -19.37
C TRP A 1 -11.32 -6.58 -20.35
N ARG A 2 -12.26 -7.46 -20.68
CA ARG A 2 -13.40 -7.17 -21.58
C ARG A 2 -14.63 -6.74 -20.79
N GLU A 3 -14.76 -7.23 -19.55
CA GLU A 3 -15.85 -6.89 -18.65
C GLU A 3 -15.50 -5.67 -17.78
N PRO A 4 -16.48 -4.83 -17.44
CA PRO A 4 -16.28 -3.70 -16.53
C PRO A 4 -15.67 -4.16 -15.20
N CYS A 5 -14.75 -3.36 -14.68
CA CYS A 5 -14.10 -3.62 -13.40
C CYS A 5 -13.80 -2.32 -12.67
N THR A 6 -14.18 -2.25 -11.41
CA THR A 6 -13.83 -1.15 -10.52
C THR A 6 -12.72 -1.59 -9.57
N ILE A 7 -11.65 -0.80 -9.51
CA ILE A 7 -10.48 -1.05 -8.64
C ILE A 7 -10.35 0.11 -7.65
N SER A 8 -10.45 -0.18 -6.36
CA SER A 8 -10.18 0.77 -5.29
C SER A 8 -8.71 0.77 -4.91
N ILE A 9 -8.12 1.94 -4.79
CA ILE A 9 -6.73 2.16 -4.34
C ILE A 9 -6.78 2.78 -2.95
N LEU A 10 -6.19 2.09 -1.99
CA LEU A 10 -6.20 2.37 -0.57
C LEU A 10 -4.77 2.55 -0.10
N GLY A 11 -4.44 3.67 0.50
CA GLY A 11 -3.07 3.87 0.96
C GLY A 11 -2.74 5.32 1.35
N ASP A 12 -1.45 5.55 1.46
CA ASP A 12 -0.85 6.82 1.85
C ASP A 12 -0.29 7.61 0.66
N SER A 13 0.73 8.44 0.92
CA SER A 13 1.39 9.27 -0.09
C SER A 13 2.06 8.46 -1.20
N ILE A 14 2.53 7.24 -0.95
CA ILE A 14 3.14 6.40 -1.98
C ILE A 14 2.09 6.04 -3.05
N SER A 15 0.86 5.78 -2.65
CA SER A 15 -0.26 5.54 -3.57
C SER A 15 -0.81 6.82 -4.18
N SER A 16 -0.90 7.93 -3.43
CA SER A 16 -1.45 9.20 -3.92
C SER A 16 -0.51 9.97 -4.85
N TYR A 17 0.77 9.62 -4.91
CA TYR A 17 1.79 10.28 -5.74
C TYR A 17 1.40 10.33 -7.21
N GLN A 18 1.72 11.45 -7.90
CA GLN A 18 1.30 11.67 -9.31
C GLN A 18 1.88 10.64 -10.29
N ALA A 19 3.04 10.05 -10.00
CA ALA A 19 3.67 9.01 -10.80
C ALA A 19 3.50 7.60 -10.19
N SER A 20 2.49 7.38 -9.32
CA SER A 20 2.29 6.13 -8.63
C SER A 20 1.96 4.96 -9.56
N PHE A 21 2.20 3.75 -9.07
CA PHE A 21 2.02 2.49 -9.77
C PHE A 21 0.62 2.36 -10.43
N TRP A 22 -0.44 2.71 -9.71
CA TRP A 22 -1.79 2.57 -10.24
C TRP A 22 -2.12 3.61 -11.33
N ARG A 23 -1.49 4.78 -11.29
CA ARG A 23 -1.61 5.78 -12.37
C ARG A 23 -0.88 5.33 -13.62
N MET A 24 0.21 4.53 -13.48
CA MET A 24 0.84 3.85 -14.60
C MET A 24 -0.09 2.79 -15.18
N LEU A 25 -0.74 1.97 -14.34
CA LEU A 25 -1.74 0.99 -14.77
C LEU A 25 -2.93 1.66 -15.46
N LYS A 26 -3.46 2.74 -14.89
CA LYS A 26 -4.57 3.50 -15.50
C LYS A 26 -4.21 4.01 -16.89
N ARG A 27 -2.96 4.44 -17.11
CA ARG A 27 -2.50 4.86 -18.43
C ARG A 27 -2.36 3.68 -19.39
N ALA A 28 -1.82 2.57 -18.95
CA ALA A 28 -1.65 1.35 -19.74
C ALA A 28 -2.99 0.71 -20.12
N LEU A 29 -4.01 0.84 -19.27
CA LEU A 29 -5.36 0.31 -19.47
C LEU A 29 -6.32 1.32 -20.14
N ARG A 30 -5.79 2.37 -20.73
CA ARG A 30 -6.64 3.34 -21.46
C ARG A 30 -7.41 2.63 -22.57
N GLY A 31 -8.74 2.75 -22.53
CA GLY A 31 -9.63 2.07 -23.48
C GLY A 31 -10.17 0.73 -22.99
N CYS A 32 -9.65 0.20 -21.89
CA CYS A 32 -10.28 -0.93 -21.20
C CYS A 32 -11.41 -0.44 -20.28
N PRO A 33 -12.46 -1.24 -20.03
CA PRO A 33 -13.56 -0.86 -19.14
C PRO A 33 -13.16 -1.00 -17.66
N VAL A 34 -12.07 -0.34 -17.27
CA VAL A 34 -11.53 -0.35 -15.89
C VAL A 34 -11.65 1.03 -15.28
N ARG A 35 -12.30 1.11 -14.13
CA ARG A 35 -12.42 2.32 -13.33
C ARG A 35 -11.53 2.22 -12.09
N PHE A 36 -10.65 3.20 -11.88
CA PHE A 36 -9.88 3.34 -10.66
C PHE A 36 -10.53 4.38 -9.75
N CYS A 37 -10.77 3.98 -8.49
CA CYS A 37 -11.22 4.85 -7.41
C CYS A 37 -10.05 5.04 -6.44
N ASP A 38 -9.51 6.26 -6.40
CA ASP A 38 -8.38 6.61 -5.54
C ASP A 38 -8.89 7.14 -4.20
N HIS A 39 -8.52 6.46 -3.14
CA HIS A 39 -8.84 6.79 -1.75
C HIS A 39 -7.55 6.99 -0.94
N SER A 40 -6.43 7.15 -1.59
CA SER A 40 -5.15 7.37 -0.93
C SER A 40 -4.96 8.85 -0.59
N ILE A 41 -4.47 9.13 0.61
CA ILE A 41 -4.19 10.48 1.10
C ILE A 41 -2.76 10.54 1.63
N SER A 42 -2.03 11.60 1.26
CA SER A 42 -0.66 11.81 1.71
C SER A 42 -0.59 11.91 3.24
N GLY A 43 0.36 11.20 3.84
CA GLY A 43 0.59 11.21 5.29
C GLY A 43 -0.32 10.27 6.09
N GLN A 44 -1.31 9.63 5.46
CA GLN A 44 -2.26 8.76 6.17
C GLN A 44 -1.57 7.61 6.90
N THR A 45 -2.02 7.37 8.13
CA THR A 45 -1.84 6.14 8.90
C THR A 45 -2.98 5.16 8.65
N SER A 46 -2.83 3.93 9.14
CA SER A 46 -3.88 2.91 9.06
C SER A 46 -5.18 3.33 9.77
N GLY A 47 -5.08 4.05 10.89
CA GLY A 47 -6.22 4.56 11.65
C GLY A 47 -6.98 5.66 10.90
N GLU A 48 -6.26 6.59 10.27
CA GLU A 48 -6.87 7.65 9.46
C GLU A 48 -7.49 7.08 8.18
N LEU A 49 -6.83 6.11 7.54
CA LEU A 49 -7.37 5.41 6.38
C LEU A 49 -8.71 4.74 6.74
N PHE A 50 -8.78 4.10 7.88
CA PHE A 50 -10.02 3.50 8.39
C PHE A 50 -11.15 4.53 8.48
N ILE A 51 -10.90 5.69 9.10
CA ILE A 51 -11.93 6.73 9.30
C ILE A 51 -12.39 7.32 7.97
N THR A 52 -11.48 7.63 7.07
CA THR A 52 -11.78 8.28 5.79
C THR A 52 -12.44 7.35 4.78
N MET A 53 -12.17 6.06 4.88
CA MET A 53 -12.60 5.04 3.93
C MET A 53 -13.95 4.42 4.27
N TYR A 54 -14.30 4.38 5.54
CA TYR A 54 -15.50 3.67 6.00
C TYR A 54 -16.76 3.98 5.19
N PRO A 55 -17.08 5.23 4.86
CA PRO A 55 -18.22 5.54 4.01
C PRO A 55 -18.02 5.14 2.54
N SER A 56 -16.79 5.24 2.02
CA SER A 56 -16.51 5.11 0.59
C SER A 56 -16.34 3.65 0.14
N ILE A 57 -15.83 2.77 1.01
CA ILE A 57 -15.70 1.33 0.73
C ILE A 57 -17.09 0.75 0.42
N PHE A 58 -18.09 1.05 1.21
CA PHE A 58 -19.46 0.55 1.04
C PHE A 58 -20.17 1.16 -0.18
N GLN A 59 -19.76 2.35 -0.62
CA GLN A 59 -20.38 3.02 -1.77
C GLN A 59 -19.73 2.67 -3.10
N SER A 60 -18.46 2.28 -3.11
CA SER A 60 -17.70 2.06 -4.35
C SER A 60 -18.03 0.75 -5.06
N HIS A 61 -18.55 -0.27 -4.35
CA HIS A 61 -18.78 -1.62 -4.88
C HIS A 61 -17.62 -2.07 -5.78
N ALA A 62 -16.40 -1.97 -5.26
CA ALA A 62 -15.21 -2.32 -6.03
C ALA A 62 -15.09 -3.83 -6.19
N ASP A 63 -14.76 -4.27 -7.39
CA ASP A 63 -14.47 -5.68 -7.68
C ASP A 63 -13.12 -6.09 -7.10
N LEU A 64 -12.16 -5.17 -7.18
CA LEU A 64 -10.80 -5.35 -6.67
C LEU A 64 -10.37 -4.17 -5.81
N ALA A 65 -9.50 -4.43 -4.85
CA ALA A 65 -8.83 -3.39 -4.08
C ALA A 65 -7.32 -3.64 -4.00
N HIS A 66 -6.56 -2.56 -3.92
CA HIS A 66 -5.15 -2.59 -3.56
C HIS A 66 -4.97 -1.79 -2.28
N LEU A 67 -4.41 -2.42 -1.26
CA LEU A 67 -4.05 -1.80 0.01
C LEU A 67 -2.53 -1.72 0.15
N MET A 68 -2.00 -0.52 0.34
CA MET A 68 -0.60 -0.28 0.71
C MET A 68 -0.56 0.84 1.73
N ILE A 69 -0.37 0.49 2.99
CA ILE A 69 -0.40 1.37 4.14
C ILE A 69 0.61 0.88 5.19
N GLY A 70 1.08 1.76 6.04
CA GLY A 70 1.94 1.43 7.16
C GLY A 70 3.27 2.18 7.17
N THR A 71 3.65 2.84 6.07
CA THR A 71 4.87 3.66 6.04
C THR A 71 4.83 4.76 7.11
N ASN A 72 3.68 5.42 7.28
CA ASN A 72 3.52 6.43 8.32
C ASN A 72 3.30 5.84 9.71
N ASP A 73 2.76 4.63 9.80
CA ASP A 73 2.54 3.92 11.07
C ASP A 73 3.85 3.46 11.71
N CYS A 74 4.76 2.88 10.91
CA CYS A 74 6.02 2.31 11.41
C CYS A 74 7.14 3.33 11.64
N ARG A 75 6.93 4.61 11.32
CA ARG A 75 7.89 5.66 11.63
C ARG A 75 7.93 5.93 13.13
N ARG A 76 9.08 6.42 13.58
CA ARG A 76 9.27 6.95 14.94
C ARG A 76 9.52 8.43 14.89
N THR A 77 9.14 9.15 15.91
CA THR A 77 9.43 10.56 16.08
C THR A 77 10.27 10.79 17.35
N VAL A 78 11.21 11.70 17.28
CA VAL A 78 12.17 11.93 18.38
C VAL A 78 11.52 12.64 19.57
N ASP A 79 10.40 13.33 19.40
CA ASP A 79 9.72 14.08 20.47
C ASP A 79 9.04 13.16 21.50
N ALA A 80 8.68 11.94 21.10
CA ALA A 80 8.33 10.85 22.02
C ALA A 80 9.43 9.80 21.85
N PRO A 81 10.47 9.75 22.70
CA PRO A 81 11.72 9.09 22.37
C PRO A 81 11.49 7.64 21.90
N HIS A 82 11.70 7.47 20.61
CA HIS A 82 11.63 6.18 19.90
C HIS A 82 10.27 5.47 19.90
N ALA A 83 9.16 6.17 20.22
CA ALA A 83 7.84 5.57 20.11
C ALA A 83 7.43 5.44 18.64
N LEU A 84 6.86 4.30 18.27
CA LEU A 84 6.17 4.14 16.99
C LEU A 84 5.00 5.14 16.88
N HIS A 85 4.77 5.67 15.70
CA HIS A 85 3.65 6.56 15.45
C HIS A 85 2.31 5.84 15.68
N THR A 86 2.21 4.60 15.23
CA THR A 86 1.10 3.69 15.52
C THR A 86 1.66 2.42 16.16
N GLY A 87 1.13 2.00 17.30
CA GLY A 87 1.53 0.73 17.93
C GLY A 87 1.22 -0.46 17.02
N LEU A 88 2.05 -1.50 17.07
CA LEU A 88 1.90 -2.67 16.18
C LEU A 88 0.54 -3.36 16.34
N GLU A 89 0.04 -3.48 17.57
CA GLU A 89 -1.27 -4.06 17.87
C GLU A 89 -2.42 -3.23 17.29
N GLU A 90 -2.33 -1.91 17.41
CA GLU A 90 -3.31 -0.98 16.84
C GLU A 90 -3.29 -1.05 15.31
N PHE A 91 -2.10 -1.07 14.70
CA PHE A 91 -1.94 -1.26 13.27
C PHE A 91 -2.60 -2.56 12.80
N GLU A 92 -2.34 -3.68 13.50
CA GLU A 92 -2.96 -4.97 13.18
C GLU A 92 -4.48 -4.88 13.22
N LYS A 93 -5.04 -4.29 14.27
CA LYS A 93 -6.49 -4.08 14.42
C LYS A 93 -7.08 -3.27 13.26
N ASN A 94 -6.43 -2.17 12.88
CA ASN A 94 -6.87 -1.31 11.77
C ASN A 94 -6.84 -2.05 10.43
N VAL A 95 -5.74 -2.75 10.11
CA VAL A 95 -5.59 -3.51 8.87
C VAL A 95 -6.62 -4.64 8.78
N ARG A 96 -6.82 -5.39 9.86
CA ARG A 96 -7.82 -6.47 9.93
C ARG A 96 -9.22 -5.93 9.68
N PHE A 97 -9.56 -4.80 10.26
CA PHE A 97 -10.85 -4.17 10.02
C PHE A 97 -11.04 -3.72 8.56
N LEU A 98 -10.02 -3.11 7.96
CA LEU A 98 -10.06 -2.70 6.54
C LEU A 98 -10.30 -3.92 5.64
N LEU A 99 -9.58 -5.01 5.85
CA LEU A 99 -9.69 -6.23 5.05
C LEU A 99 -11.03 -6.94 5.28
N ALA A 100 -11.51 -7.02 6.53
CA ALA A 100 -12.84 -7.56 6.84
C ALA A 100 -13.95 -6.77 6.13
N SER A 101 -13.83 -5.44 6.09
CA SER A 101 -14.79 -4.57 5.41
C SER A 101 -14.80 -4.78 3.89
N LEU A 102 -13.62 -4.92 3.27
CA LEU A 102 -13.50 -5.23 1.85
C LEU A 102 -14.08 -6.62 1.52
N GLN A 103 -13.73 -7.63 2.31
CA GLN A 103 -14.22 -8.98 2.15
C GLN A 103 -15.75 -9.07 2.29
N SER A 104 -16.33 -8.40 3.30
CA SER A 104 -17.79 -8.38 3.50
C SER A 104 -18.52 -7.68 2.36
N GLY A 105 -17.88 -6.73 1.68
CA GLY A 105 -18.38 -6.09 0.46
C GLY A 105 -18.18 -6.90 -0.81
N GLY A 106 -17.62 -8.10 -0.74
CA GLY A 106 -17.33 -8.95 -1.90
C GLY A 106 -16.10 -8.52 -2.71
N THR A 107 -15.32 -7.57 -2.20
CA THR A 107 -14.13 -7.03 -2.87
C THR A 107 -12.92 -7.96 -2.66
N ARG A 108 -12.29 -8.43 -3.74
CA ARG A 108 -11.03 -9.18 -3.68
C ARG A 108 -9.86 -8.21 -3.54
N SER A 109 -8.95 -8.48 -2.62
CA SER A 109 -7.91 -7.52 -2.24
C SER A 109 -6.49 -8.03 -2.50
N VAL A 110 -5.62 -7.12 -2.90
CA VAL A 110 -4.16 -7.27 -2.93
C VAL A 110 -3.59 -6.34 -1.87
N VAL A 111 -2.76 -6.86 -0.98
CA VAL A 111 -2.08 -6.11 0.08
C VAL A 111 -0.59 -6.11 -0.22
N SER A 112 0.00 -4.95 -0.46
CA SER A 112 1.44 -4.84 -0.71
C SER A 112 2.23 -4.58 0.57
N SER A 113 3.43 -5.16 0.65
CA SER A 113 4.39 -4.86 1.70
C SER A 113 4.81 -3.39 1.68
N ILE A 114 5.14 -2.84 2.85
CA ILE A 114 5.71 -1.50 3.04
C ILE A 114 7.10 -1.49 2.39
N PRO A 115 7.39 -0.57 1.47
CA PRO A 115 8.68 -0.52 0.80
C PRO A 115 9.81 -0.07 1.75
N PRO A 116 11.07 -0.35 1.40
CA PRO A 116 12.21 0.19 2.14
C PRO A 116 12.32 1.70 1.97
N VAL A 117 12.92 2.35 2.95
CA VAL A 117 13.19 3.80 2.95
C VAL A 117 14.69 4.07 3.05
N ASP A 118 15.13 5.22 2.59
CA ASP A 118 16.53 5.67 2.71
C ASP A 118 16.66 6.69 3.85
N GLN A 119 17.10 6.23 5.01
CA GLN A 119 17.25 7.08 6.19
C GLN A 119 18.23 8.22 5.97
N GLN A 120 19.29 8.04 5.17
CA GLN A 120 20.27 9.11 4.92
C GLN A 120 19.64 10.27 4.14
N LYS A 121 18.82 9.97 3.14
CA LYS A 121 18.06 10.99 2.41
C LYS A 121 17.02 11.66 3.30
N ILE A 122 16.31 10.88 4.14
CA ILE A 122 15.34 11.42 5.11
C ILE A 122 15.99 12.44 6.03
N ASP A 123 17.13 12.09 6.62
CA ASP A 123 17.87 12.97 7.53
C ASP A 123 18.35 14.25 6.83
N ALA A 124 18.70 14.16 5.56
CA ALA A 124 19.14 15.31 4.77
C ALA A 124 17.99 16.25 4.37
N VAL A 125 16.81 15.70 4.05
CA VAL A 125 15.66 16.48 3.55
C VAL A 125 14.76 16.95 4.68
N PHE A 126 14.64 16.17 5.75
CA PHE A 126 13.73 16.45 6.87
C PHE A 126 14.45 16.54 8.23
N PRO A 127 15.54 17.30 8.35
CA PRO A 127 16.33 17.34 9.59
C PRO A 127 15.54 17.86 10.80
N GLU A 128 14.52 18.69 10.56
CA GLU A 128 13.69 19.28 11.62
C GLU A 128 12.63 18.31 12.16
N TYR A 129 12.16 17.39 11.32
CA TYR A 129 11.09 16.43 11.69
C TYR A 129 11.63 15.22 12.44
N ARG A 130 12.96 14.97 12.38
CA ARG A 130 13.62 13.85 13.06
C ARG A 130 12.87 12.54 12.91
N LEU A 131 12.50 12.21 11.67
CA LEU A 131 11.79 10.97 11.35
C LEU A 131 12.78 9.81 11.36
N GLU A 132 12.46 8.77 12.07
CA GLU A 132 13.28 7.55 12.14
C GLU A 132 12.48 6.35 11.63
N TYR A 133 13.13 5.56 10.78
CA TYR A 133 12.60 4.30 10.27
C TYR A 133 13.59 3.18 10.59
N PHE A 134 13.12 2.18 11.30
CA PHE A 134 13.93 1.01 11.63
C PHE A 134 13.46 -0.19 10.83
N GLU A 135 14.40 -0.86 10.19
CA GLU A 135 14.11 -2.05 9.39
C GLU A 135 13.38 -3.15 10.17
N PRO A 136 13.74 -3.46 11.44
CA PRO A 136 12.97 -4.42 12.23
C PRO A 136 11.50 -4.04 12.43
N ASP A 137 11.20 -2.73 12.61
CA ASP A 137 9.83 -2.27 12.74
C ASP A 137 9.07 -2.48 11.42
N ARG A 138 9.63 -2.02 10.30
CA ARG A 138 9.05 -2.22 8.97
C ARG A 138 8.75 -3.70 8.70
N GLN A 139 9.67 -4.60 9.05
CA GLN A 139 9.47 -6.04 8.91
C GLN A 139 8.37 -6.58 9.83
N ALA A 140 8.26 -6.09 11.05
CA ALA A 140 7.18 -6.46 11.96
C ALA A 140 5.81 -6.04 11.40
N PHE A 141 5.71 -4.83 10.85
CA PHE A 141 4.49 -4.32 10.19
C PHE A 141 4.17 -5.11 8.92
N ASN A 142 5.15 -5.46 8.10
CA ASN A 142 4.97 -6.36 6.95
C ASN A 142 4.50 -7.76 7.37
N GLY A 143 4.97 -8.26 8.51
CA GLY A 143 4.48 -9.50 9.11
C GLY A 143 2.99 -9.43 9.48
N VAL A 144 2.52 -8.29 9.99
CA VAL A 144 1.09 -8.05 10.25
C VAL A 144 0.29 -8.04 8.95
N LEU A 145 0.73 -7.30 7.94
CA LEU A 145 0.06 -7.23 6.64
C LEU A 145 -0.09 -8.61 6.00
N ARG A 146 0.96 -9.44 6.06
CA ARG A 146 0.96 -10.80 5.52
C ARG A 146 -0.09 -11.66 6.23
N ARG A 147 -0.03 -11.75 7.57
CA ARG A 147 -0.98 -12.56 8.36
C ARG A 147 -2.42 -12.10 8.15
N ALA A 148 -2.65 -10.80 8.19
CA ALA A 148 -3.99 -10.26 7.97
C ALA A 148 -4.49 -10.58 6.55
N ALA A 149 -3.65 -10.47 5.53
CA ALA A 149 -4.03 -10.85 4.16
C ALA A 149 -4.44 -12.33 4.08
N GLU A 150 -3.66 -13.23 4.67
CA GLU A 150 -3.95 -14.67 4.73
C GLU A 150 -5.29 -14.94 5.44
N ASP A 151 -5.52 -14.34 6.61
CA ASP A 151 -6.73 -14.53 7.40
C ASP A 151 -8.01 -14.06 6.70
N PHE A 152 -7.93 -13.04 5.87
CA PHE A 152 -9.07 -12.49 5.14
C PHE A 152 -9.12 -12.88 3.65
N GLY A 153 -8.32 -13.86 3.23
CA GLY A 153 -8.31 -14.34 1.85
C GLY A 153 -7.88 -13.29 0.81
N ALA A 154 -7.13 -12.28 1.26
CA ALA A 154 -6.47 -11.32 0.37
C ALA A 154 -5.13 -11.87 -0.12
N VAL A 155 -4.69 -11.41 -1.28
CA VAL A 155 -3.40 -11.79 -1.82
C VAL A 155 -2.31 -10.87 -1.28
N PHE A 156 -1.33 -11.42 -0.55
CA PHE A 156 -0.18 -10.64 -0.11
C PHE A 156 0.83 -10.47 -1.25
N ASN A 157 1.08 -9.25 -1.66
CA ASN A 157 2.09 -8.88 -2.63
C ASN A 157 3.42 -8.59 -1.91
N ASP A 158 4.21 -9.63 -1.72
CA ASP A 158 5.54 -9.51 -1.15
C ASP A 158 6.49 -8.87 -2.16
N MET A 159 6.84 -7.60 -1.91
CA MET A 159 7.81 -6.87 -2.73
C MET A 159 9.25 -6.99 -2.21
N GLU A 160 9.48 -7.58 -1.03
CA GLU A 160 10.82 -7.73 -0.44
C GLU A 160 11.82 -8.39 -1.40
N PRO A 161 11.52 -9.55 -2.02
CA PRO A 161 12.46 -10.18 -2.94
C PRO A 161 12.77 -9.34 -4.18
N VAL A 162 11.83 -8.48 -4.59
CA VAL A 162 11.99 -7.59 -5.76
C VAL A 162 12.87 -6.41 -5.39
N TYR A 163 12.60 -5.80 -4.23
CA TYR A 163 13.35 -4.62 -3.77
C TYR A 163 14.75 -4.96 -3.25
N ALA A 164 14.98 -6.19 -2.75
CA ALA A 164 16.29 -6.63 -2.26
C ALA A 164 17.40 -6.63 -3.33
N ALA A 165 17.05 -6.54 -4.62
CA ALA A 165 18.02 -6.40 -5.70
C ALA A 165 18.60 -4.98 -5.81
N PHE A 166 18.08 -4.01 -5.05
CA PHE A 166 18.43 -2.60 -5.10
C PHE A 166 18.70 -2.06 -3.69
N SER A 167 19.54 -1.05 -3.59
CA SER A 167 19.65 -0.26 -2.37
C SER A 167 18.38 0.62 -2.18
N PRO A 168 18.01 1.02 -0.97
CA PRO A 168 16.91 1.96 -0.75
C PRO A 168 17.08 3.28 -1.51
N ALA A 169 18.33 3.75 -1.67
CA ALA A 169 18.64 4.95 -2.43
C ALA A 169 18.26 4.86 -3.92
N GLU A 170 18.33 3.66 -4.51
CA GLU A 170 17.97 3.41 -5.90
C GLU A 170 16.44 3.25 -6.11
N LEU A 171 15.69 3.04 -5.03
CA LEU A 171 14.25 2.85 -5.06
C LEU A 171 13.47 4.11 -4.70
N THR A 172 14.11 5.06 -4.00
CA THR A 172 13.44 6.27 -3.49
C THR A 172 13.85 7.52 -4.27
N ILE A 173 12.96 8.53 -4.25
CA ILE A 173 13.31 9.88 -4.68
C ILE A 173 14.19 10.57 -3.63
N GLU A 174 14.45 11.88 -3.79
CA GLU A 174 15.36 12.64 -2.95
C GLU A 174 14.96 12.69 -1.47
N ASP A 175 13.68 12.50 -1.16
CA ASP A 175 13.18 12.54 0.21
C ASP A 175 13.39 11.24 1.01
N GLY A 176 13.81 10.17 0.35
CA GLY A 176 14.13 8.89 0.99
C GLY A 176 12.94 8.04 1.41
N VAL A 177 11.70 8.55 1.28
CA VAL A 177 10.46 7.85 1.66
C VAL A 177 9.68 7.39 0.44
N HIS A 178 9.45 8.30 -0.51
CA HIS A 178 8.62 8.02 -1.67
C HIS A 178 9.39 7.25 -2.74
N LEU A 179 8.69 6.27 -3.33
CA LEU A 179 9.24 5.47 -4.42
C LEU A 179 9.48 6.34 -5.67
N ASN A 180 10.57 6.08 -6.37
CA ASN A 180 10.84 6.67 -7.67
C ASN A 180 10.07 5.94 -8.79
N GLY A 181 10.17 6.44 -10.03
CA GLY A 181 9.45 5.88 -11.16
C GLY A 181 9.81 4.43 -11.47
N HIS A 182 11.06 4.01 -11.22
CA HIS A 182 11.50 2.63 -11.41
C HIS A 182 10.81 1.69 -10.40
N ALA A 183 10.86 2.02 -9.12
CA ALA A 183 10.24 1.21 -8.06
C ALA A 183 8.70 1.15 -8.21
N HIS A 184 8.06 2.25 -8.60
CA HIS A 184 6.65 2.24 -8.97
C HIS A 184 6.34 1.36 -10.19
N GLY A 185 7.25 1.28 -11.17
CA GLY A 185 7.12 0.37 -12.32
C GLY A 185 7.16 -1.10 -11.91
N LEU A 186 8.08 -1.47 -11.02
CA LEU A 186 8.16 -2.83 -10.46
C LEU A 186 6.88 -3.19 -9.70
N LEU A 187 6.40 -2.29 -8.85
CA LEU A 187 5.15 -2.47 -8.11
C LEU A 187 3.95 -2.60 -9.05
N ALA A 188 3.85 -1.75 -10.09
CA ALA A 188 2.78 -1.82 -11.08
C ALA A 188 2.72 -3.17 -11.79
N ALA A 189 3.86 -3.70 -12.22
CA ALA A 189 3.95 -4.99 -12.89
C ALA A 189 3.46 -6.15 -11.99
N ARG A 190 3.86 -6.15 -10.71
CA ARG A 190 3.44 -7.16 -9.74
C ARG A 190 1.96 -7.08 -9.42
N VAL A 191 1.46 -5.89 -9.08
CA VAL A 191 0.03 -5.67 -8.77
C VAL A 191 -0.84 -6.05 -9.96
N TRP A 192 -0.43 -5.70 -11.17
CA TRP A 192 -1.15 -6.07 -12.39
C TRP A 192 -1.24 -7.58 -12.57
N ALA A 193 -0.13 -8.29 -12.43
CA ALA A 193 -0.10 -9.76 -12.55
C ALA A 193 -1.05 -10.43 -11.53
N LEU A 194 -1.08 -9.93 -10.29
CA LEU A 194 -1.97 -10.43 -9.26
C LEU A 194 -3.44 -10.13 -9.56
N PHE A 195 -3.78 -8.94 -10.03
CA PHE A 195 -5.14 -8.62 -10.45
C PHE A 195 -5.60 -9.50 -11.61
N GLN A 196 -4.71 -9.82 -12.56
CA GLN A 196 -5.03 -10.74 -13.65
C GLN A 196 -5.32 -12.16 -13.12
N SER A 197 -4.49 -12.68 -12.20
CA SER A 197 -4.70 -14.00 -11.59
C SER A 197 -6.06 -14.08 -10.88
N ILE A 198 -6.37 -13.10 -10.02
CA ILE A 198 -7.65 -13.04 -9.30
C ILE A 198 -8.84 -13.09 -10.26
N ARG A 199 -8.79 -12.34 -11.36
CA ARG A 199 -9.90 -12.34 -12.34
C ARG A 199 -10.02 -13.64 -13.13
N THR A 200 -8.91 -14.28 -13.45
CA THR A 200 -8.93 -15.57 -14.17
C THR A 200 -9.59 -16.65 -13.30
N GLU A 201 -9.34 -16.66 -12.01
CA GLU A 201 -9.99 -17.58 -11.06
C GLU A 201 -11.51 -17.39 -11.02
N GLN A 202 -12.00 -16.14 -11.10
CA GLN A 202 -13.43 -15.82 -11.09
C GLN A 202 -14.17 -16.29 -12.35
N THR A 203 -13.47 -16.38 -13.49
CA THR A 203 -14.09 -16.81 -14.76
C THR A 203 -14.05 -18.33 -14.97
N ALA A 204 -13.29 -19.05 -14.14
CA ALA A 204 -13.12 -20.50 -14.24
C ALA A 204 -14.02 -21.29 -13.26
N GLY A 205 -14.67 -20.62 -12.31
CA GLY A 205 -15.62 -21.20 -11.34
C GLY A 205 -17.06 -20.77 -11.63
#